data_9464f750d9c466abbb47ad8259a50d15
#
_entry.id   9464f750d9c466abbb47ad8259a50d15
#
_cell.length_a   1.000
_cell.length_b   1.000
_cell.length_c   1.000
_cell.angle_alpha   90.00
_cell.angle_beta   90.00
_cell.angle_gamma   90.00
#
_symmetry.space_group_name_H-M   'P 1'
#
loop_
_entity.id
_entity.type
_entity.pdbx_description
1 polymer ?
#
loop_
_entity_poly.entity_id
_entity_poly.type
_entity_poly.pdbx_seq_one_letter_code
_entity_poly.pdbx_strand_id
1 'polypeptide(L)'
;MTVALALVLGAVIGVLLGLLGGGGSILAVPVLVYALHLPLTEAIPVSLLVVGLASLTGAIPKVRARLIEWRLAAIFAGTGIVGTFLGSAAGRHLPESVVLVGFGLVMIVAAVRMLRGDASLGTACRTGSSGIDWRRCAARSIPTGFAVGVLTGLFGVGGGFLIIPALVLLLGIEMTVAVGTSLVVIVANSAAGLASHTDGLGGNWSLTATFAGAAIAGSLVASRWADRVNADRLRTWFAYLVLAVAGYVLVDAAHTIVT
;
A
#
# COMPACT_ATOMS: atom_id res chain seq x y z
N MET A 1 -11.35 26.49 -4.93
CA MET A 1 -11.73 25.17 -5.47
C MET A 1 -10.70 24.10 -5.15
N THR A 2 -9.42 24.36 -5.30
CA THR A 2 -8.31 23.41 -5.06
C THR A 2 -8.22 22.92 -3.59
N VAL A 3 -8.43 23.78 -2.59
CA VAL A 3 -8.36 23.41 -1.16
C VAL A 3 -9.51 22.48 -0.77
N ALA A 4 -10.74 22.75 -1.22
CA ALA A 4 -11.88 21.87 -0.94
C ALA A 4 -11.71 20.49 -1.59
N LEU A 5 -11.19 20.46 -2.81
CA LEU A 5 -10.86 19.21 -3.50
C LEU A 5 -9.77 18.43 -2.77
N ALA A 6 -8.72 19.12 -2.29
CA ALA A 6 -7.64 18.51 -1.52
C ALA A 6 -8.15 17.92 -0.20
N LEU A 7 -9.07 18.59 0.50
CA LEU A 7 -9.70 18.07 1.72
C LEU A 7 -10.50 16.80 1.46
N VAL A 8 -11.35 16.79 0.42
CA VAL A 8 -12.20 15.63 0.10
C VAL A 8 -11.33 14.44 -0.33
N LEU A 9 -10.40 14.67 -1.25
CA LEU A 9 -9.53 13.61 -1.76
C LEU A 9 -8.57 13.09 -0.69
N GLY A 10 -8.01 13.99 0.14
CA GLY A 10 -7.20 13.60 1.29
C GLY A 10 -7.99 12.75 2.29
N ALA A 11 -9.21 13.15 2.61
CA ALA A 11 -10.09 12.38 3.50
C ALA A 11 -10.42 11.00 2.93
N VAL A 12 -10.74 10.90 1.63
CA VAL A 12 -11.02 9.62 0.95
C VAL A 12 -9.80 8.70 1.02
N ILE A 13 -8.61 9.20 0.68
CA ILE A 13 -7.37 8.42 0.75
C ILE A 13 -7.09 7.99 2.19
N GLY A 14 -7.28 8.90 3.17
CA GLY A 14 -7.13 8.58 4.57
C GLY A 14 -8.09 7.50 5.05
N VAL A 15 -9.35 7.56 4.67
CA VAL A 15 -10.34 6.53 4.98
C VAL A 15 -9.95 5.18 4.36
N LEU A 16 -9.52 5.16 3.11
CA LEU A 16 -9.05 3.94 2.45
C LEU A 16 -7.80 3.37 3.14
N LEU A 17 -6.85 4.22 3.55
CA LEU A 17 -5.68 3.79 4.32
C LEU A 17 -6.08 3.23 5.68
N GLY A 18 -6.97 3.89 6.41
CA GLY A 18 -7.41 3.47 7.74
C GLY A 18 -8.22 2.17 7.74
N LEU A 19 -9.09 1.97 6.74
CA LEU A 19 -9.91 0.77 6.58
C LEU A 19 -9.12 -0.40 5.99
N LEU A 20 -8.44 -0.15 4.89
CA LEU A 20 -7.83 -1.17 4.02
C LEU A 20 -6.31 -1.24 4.15
N GLY A 21 -5.71 -0.48 5.05
CA GLY A 21 -4.26 -0.41 5.18
C GLY A 21 -3.60 0.14 3.91
N GLY A 22 -2.80 -0.67 3.20
CA GLY A 22 -2.07 -0.24 2.02
C GLY A 22 -2.89 0.21 0.80
N GLY A 23 -4.20 -0.05 0.77
CA GLY A 23 -5.04 0.23 -0.41
C GLY A 23 -5.12 1.71 -0.80
N GLY A 24 -5.08 2.61 0.18
CA GLY A 24 -5.12 4.06 -0.10
C GLY A 24 -3.84 4.62 -0.71
N SER A 25 -2.68 4.00 -0.46
CA SER A 25 -1.40 4.48 -0.99
C SER A 25 -1.34 4.43 -2.52
N ILE A 26 -2.03 3.49 -3.15
CA ILE A 26 -2.06 3.33 -4.61
C ILE A 26 -2.72 4.51 -5.32
N LEU A 27 -3.67 5.18 -4.65
CA LEU A 27 -4.40 6.32 -5.19
C LEU A 27 -3.71 7.66 -4.90
N ALA A 28 -2.76 7.71 -3.95
CA ALA A 28 -2.18 8.97 -3.49
C ALA A 28 -1.45 9.71 -4.63
N VAL A 29 -0.57 9.04 -5.36
CA VAL A 29 0.17 9.67 -6.47
C VAL A 29 -0.75 10.07 -7.63
N PRO A 30 -1.61 9.16 -8.18
CA PRO A 30 -2.56 9.55 -9.22
C PRO A 30 -3.44 10.73 -8.84
N VAL A 31 -3.96 10.78 -7.62
CA VAL A 31 -4.79 11.89 -7.16
C VAL A 31 -4.02 13.20 -7.13
N LEU A 32 -2.79 13.21 -6.63
CA LEU A 32 -1.95 14.41 -6.60
C LEU A 32 -1.61 14.90 -8.01
N VAL A 33 -1.32 14.00 -8.94
CA VAL A 33 -0.93 14.35 -10.31
C VAL A 33 -2.15 14.76 -11.15
N TYR A 34 -3.19 13.92 -11.19
CA TYR A 34 -4.32 14.15 -12.10
C TYR A 34 -5.39 15.10 -11.53
N ALA A 35 -5.67 15.04 -10.22
CA ALA A 35 -6.73 15.87 -9.63
C ALA A 35 -6.22 17.21 -9.09
N LEU A 36 -4.98 17.26 -8.57
CA LEU A 36 -4.39 18.47 -8.03
C LEU A 36 -3.35 19.10 -8.97
N HIS A 37 -3.08 18.47 -10.13
CA HIS A 37 -2.16 18.94 -11.18
C HIS A 37 -0.74 19.23 -10.66
N LEU A 38 -0.26 18.45 -9.67
CA LEU A 38 1.10 18.59 -9.20
C LEU A 38 2.07 17.86 -10.14
N PRO A 39 3.25 18.43 -10.41
CA PRO A 39 4.29 17.73 -11.16
C PRO A 39 4.73 16.47 -10.38
N LEU A 40 5.10 15.42 -11.10
CA LEU A 40 5.46 14.11 -10.51
C LEU A 40 6.58 14.23 -9.47
N THR A 41 7.52 15.14 -9.69
CA THR A 41 8.64 15.43 -8.79
C THR A 41 8.20 15.94 -7.40
N GLU A 42 7.08 16.64 -7.32
CA GLU A 42 6.49 17.11 -6.06
C GLU A 42 5.45 16.11 -5.52
N ALA A 43 4.69 15.46 -6.40
CA ALA A 43 3.65 14.52 -6.03
C ALA A 43 4.20 13.30 -5.27
N ILE A 44 5.38 12.79 -5.65
CA ILE A 44 6.01 11.63 -5.00
C ILE A 44 6.35 11.93 -3.53
N PRO A 45 7.17 12.94 -3.19
CA PRO A 45 7.51 13.20 -1.79
C PRO A 45 6.30 13.64 -0.96
N VAL A 46 5.36 14.40 -1.53
CA VAL A 46 4.10 14.74 -0.87
C VAL A 46 3.26 13.50 -0.57
N SER A 47 3.13 12.57 -1.52
CA SER A 47 2.40 11.31 -1.29
C SER A 47 3.05 10.47 -0.21
N LEU A 48 4.39 10.33 -0.21
CA LEU A 48 5.13 9.59 0.81
C LEU A 48 4.91 10.19 2.21
N LEU A 49 4.97 11.52 2.33
CA LEU A 49 4.71 12.21 3.59
C LEU A 49 3.28 11.98 4.08
N VAL A 50 2.30 12.19 3.21
CA VAL A 50 0.87 12.05 3.55
C VAL A 50 0.52 10.61 3.90
N VAL A 51 0.94 9.65 3.07
CA VAL A 51 0.68 8.23 3.29
C VAL A 51 1.42 7.74 4.54
N GLY A 52 2.65 8.19 4.77
CA GLY A 52 3.42 7.87 5.97
C GLY A 52 2.73 8.36 7.25
N LEU A 53 2.32 9.63 7.30
CA LEU A 53 1.62 10.22 8.44
C LEU A 53 0.23 9.61 8.67
N ALA A 54 -0.54 9.41 7.60
CA ALA A 54 -1.86 8.77 7.69
C ALA A 54 -1.75 7.31 8.14
N SER A 55 -0.73 6.57 7.66
CA SER A 55 -0.47 5.20 8.09
C SER A 55 0.00 5.14 9.55
N LEU A 56 0.84 6.08 9.98
CA LEU A 56 1.31 6.16 11.36
C LEU A 56 0.12 6.37 12.32
N THR A 57 -0.77 7.32 12.00
CA THR A 57 -1.96 7.59 12.81
C THR A 57 -2.97 6.45 12.75
N GLY A 58 -3.17 5.84 11.57
CA GLY A 58 -4.01 4.66 11.38
C GLY A 58 -3.51 3.39 12.11
N ALA A 59 -2.19 3.28 12.31
CA ALA A 59 -1.60 2.18 13.06
C ALA A 59 -1.84 2.28 14.57
N ILE A 60 -2.06 3.47 15.15
CA ILE A 60 -2.22 3.67 16.60
C ILE A 60 -3.32 2.77 17.20
N PRO A 61 -4.56 2.73 16.68
CA PRO A 61 -5.59 1.83 17.18
C PRO A 61 -5.19 0.35 17.05
N LYS A 62 -4.52 -0.02 15.95
CA LYS A 62 -4.06 -1.39 15.69
C LYS A 62 -2.98 -1.86 16.65
N VAL A 63 -2.05 -0.95 17.05
CA VAL A 63 -1.06 -1.21 18.12
C VAL A 63 -1.76 -1.50 19.43
N ARG A 64 -2.75 -0.66 19.82
CA ARG A 64 -3.51 -0.82 21.06
C ARG A 64 -4.33 -2.11 21.08
N ALA A 65 -4.88 -2.49 19.93
CA ALA A 65 -5.64 -3.72 19.75
C ALA A 65 -4.75 -4.98 19.63
N ARG A 66 -3.42 -4.84 19.64
CA ARG A 66 -2.43 -5.92 19.41
C ARG A 66 -2.62 -6.65 18.09
N LEU A 67 -3.07 -5.94 17.05
CA LEU A 67 -3.30 -6.45 15.69
C LEU A 67 -2.09 -6.21 14.77
N ILE A 68 -0.87 -6.19 15.32
CA ILE A 68 0.37 -5.98 14.55
C ILE A 68 1.34 -7.11 14.86
N GLU A 69 1.78 -7.77 13.80
CA GLU A 69 2.88 -8.74 13.85
C GLU A 69 4.22 -8.03 13.60
N TRP A 70 4.84 -7.55 14.68
CA TRP A 70 6.07 -6.74 14.62
C TRP A 70 7.23 -7.44 13.92
N ARG A 71 7.35 -8.76 14.06
CA ARG A 71 8.42 -9.54 13.41
C ARG A 71 8.22 -9.56 11.89
N LEU A 72 6.97 -9.74 11.44
CA LEU A 72 6.65 -9.67 10.01
C LEU A 72 6.85 -8.25 9.48
N ALA A 73 6.43 -7.23 10.23
CA ALA A 73 6.65 -5.84 9.84
C ALA A 73 8.13 -5.53 9.65
N ALA A 74 9.00 -5.97 10.57
CA ALA A 74 10.45 -5.76 10.46
C ALA A 74 11.07 -6.50 9.25
N ILE A 75 10.66 -7.76 9.02
CA ILE A 75 11.13 -8.54 7.86
C ILE A 75 10.70 -7.88 6.56
N PHE A 76 9.42 -7.52 6.43
CA PHE A 76 8.88 -6.88 5.21
C PHE A 76 9.47 -5.49 4.98
N ALA A 77 9.65 -4.68 6.03
CA ALA A 77 10.31 -3.38 5.90
C ALA A 77 11.77 -3.54 5.46
N GLY A 78 12.54 -4.38 6.12
CA GLY A 78 13.96 -4.58 5.80
C GLY A 78 14.17 -5.17 4.40
N THR A 79 13.51 -6.27 4.08
CA THR A 79 13.63 -6.93 2.76
C THR A 79 12.96 -6.12 1.66
N GLY A 80 11.85 -5.43 1.99
CA GLY A 80 11.12 -4.56 1.08
C GLY A 80 11.93 -3.36 0.64
N ILE A 81 12.65 -2.68 1.53
CA ILE A 81 13.54 -1.56 1.19
C ILE A 81 14.62 -2.02 0.20
N VAL A 82 15.32 -3.12 0.50
CA VAL A 82 16.35 -3.66 -0.39
C VAL A 82 15.75 -4.03 -1.75
N GLY A 83 14.59 -4.73 -1.75
CA GLY A 83 13.87 -5.08 -2.97
C GLY A 83 13.47 -3.85 -3.79
N THR A 84 13.00 -2.79 -3.14
CA THR A 84 12.57 -1.55 -3.81
C THR A 84 13.73 -0.87 -4.54
N PHE A 85 14.91 -0.80 -3.94
CA PHE A 85 16.10 -0.25 -4.62
C PHE A 85 16.45 -1.05 -5.88
N LEU A 86 16.46 -2.38 -5.79
CA LEU A 86 16.75 -3.24 -6.94
C LEU A 86 15.65 -3.16 -8.01
N GLY A 87 14.38 -3.15 -7.59
CA GLY A 87 13.24 -3.02 -8.50
C GLY A 87 13.23 -1.68 -9.24
N SER A 88 13.52 -0.58 -8.54
CA SER A 88 13.57 0.74 -9.18
C SER A 88 14.76 0.88 -10.14
N ALA A 89 15.90 0.27 -9.83
CA ALA A 89 17.03 0.20 -10.75
C ALA A 89 16.69 -0.59 -12.03
N ALA A 90 15.99 -1.73 -11.88
CA ALA A 90 15.52 -2.55 -13.01
C ALA A 90 14.44 -1.83 -13.83
N GLY A 91 13.51 -1.13 -13.16
CA GLY A 91 12.40 -0.41 -13.80
C GLY A 91 12.86 0.69 -14.77
N ARG A 92 14.01 1.32 -14.51
CA ARG A 92 14.59 2.35 -15.39
C ARG A 92 14.99 1.83 -16.79
N HIS A 93 15.15 0.54 -16.94
CA HIS A 93 15.55 -0.11 -18.21
C HIS A 93 14.36 -0.71 -18.97
N LEU A 94 13.17 -0.71 -18.38
CA LEU A 94 11.97 -1.27 -18.98
C LEU A 94 11.11 -0.17 -19.64
N PRO A 95 10.47 -0.45 -20.79
CA PRO A 95 9.47 0.44 -21.36
C PRO A 95 8.31 0.66 -20.38
N GLU A 96 7.84 1.90 -20.28
CA GLU A 96 6.76 2.28 -19.35
C GLU A 96 5.49 1.43 -19.57
N SER A 97 5.15 1.13 -20.81
CA SER A 97 4.01 0.28 -21.15
C SER A 97 4.10 -1.14 -20.58
N VAL A 98 5.30 -1.73 -20.60
CA VAL A 98 5.54 -3.08 -20.00
C VAL A 98 5.37 -3.04 -18.49
N VAL A 99 5.85 -1.98 -17.85
CA VAL A 99 5.71 -1.78 -16.39
C VAL A 99 4.25 -1.63 -16.02
N LEU A 100 3.48 -0.78 -16.72
CA LEU A 100 2.05 -0.56 -16.45
C LEU A 100 1.20 -1.81 -16.68
N VAL A 101 1.42 -2.53 -17.79
CA VAL A 101 0.70 -3.78 -18.06
C VAL A 101 1.04 -4.84 -17.03
N GLY A 102 2.32 -5.02 -16.71
CA GLY A 102 2.77 -5.96 -15.65
C GLY A 102 2.15 -5.64 -14.29
N PHE A 103 2.08 -4.37 -13.95
CA PHE A 103 1.44 -3.88 -12.74
C PHE A 103 -0.06 -4.23 -12.70
N GLY A 104 -0.80 -3.90 -13.75
CA GLY A 104 -2.22 -4.22 -13.86
C GLY A 104 -2.50 -5.71 -13.76
N LEU A 105 -1.68 -6.56 -14.38
CA LEU A 105 -1.81 -8.01 -14.30
C LEU A 105 -1.58 -8.53 -12.87
N VAL A 106 -0.55 -8.07 -12.18
CA VAL A 106 -0.28 -8.45 -10.78
C VAL A 106 -1.46 -8.05 -9.88
N MET A 107 -2.02 -6.86 -10.09
CA MET A 107 -3.19 -6.38 -9.35
C MET A 107 -4.42 -7.27 -9.59
N ILE A 108 -4.72 -7.62 -10.84
CA ILE A 108 -5.85 -8.50 -11.18
C ILE A 108 -5.67 -9.86 -10.51
N VAL A 109 -4.49 -10.47 -10.64
CA VAL A 109 -4.20 -11.77 -10.03
C VAL A 109 -4.38 -11.72 -8.52
N ALA A 110 -3.86 -10.70 -7.85
CA ALA A 110 -3.99 -10.50 -6.41
C ALA A 110 -5.47 -10.36 -6.01
N ALA A 111 -6.22 -9.49 -6.69
CA ALA A 111 -7.63 -9.24 -6.39
C ALA A 111 -8.52 -10.47 -6.64
N VAL A 112 -8.35 -11.15 -7.78
CA VAL A 112 -9.11 -12.37 -8.10
C VAL A 112 -8.85 -13.48 -7.07
N ARG A 113 -7.59 -13.68 -6.66
CA ARG A 113 -7.26 -14.65 -5.61
C ARG A 113 -7.86 -14.27 -4.26
N MET A 114 -7.86 -13.00 -3.92
CA MET A 114 -8.53 -12.51 -2.71
C MET A 114 -10.04 -12.77 -2.75
N LEU A 115 -10.71 -12.57 -3.89
CA LEU A 115 -12.14 -12.81 -4.05
C LEU A 115 -12.50 -14.30 -4.02
N ARG A 116 -11.67 -15.15 -4.63
CA ARG A 116 -11.92 -16.60 -4.65
C ARG A 116 -11.78 -17.29 -3.29
N GLY A 117 -11.27 -16.59 -2.31
CA GLY A 117 -11.16 -17.12 -0.97
C GLY A 117 -10.13 -18.25 -0.81
N ASP A 118 -9.23 -18.43 -1.78
CA ASP A 118 -8.20 -19.49 -1.76
C ASP A 118 -7.19 -19.28 -0.61
N ALA A 119 -7.68 -19.45 0.63
CA ALA A 119 -6.87 -19.52 1.83
C ALA A 119 -5.93 -20.75 1.85
N SER A 120 -6.06 -21.63 0.83
CA SER A 120 -5.29 -22.87 0.73
C SER A 120 -3.80 -22.67 0.47
N LEU A 121 -3.39 -21.50 -0.05
CA LEU A 121 -1.96 -21.19 -0.25
C LEU A 121 -1.32 -20.59 1.00
N GLY A 122 -2.11 -20.06 1.93
CA GLY A 122 -1.67 -19.27 3.08
C GLY A 122 -1.52 -20.06 4.39
N THR A 123 -1.13 -21.33 4.37
CA THR A 123 -0.84 -22.10 5.58
C THR A 123 0.60 -21.95 6.09
N ALA A 124 1.38 -21.07 5.47
CA ALA A 124 2.81 -20.96 5.71
C ALA A 124 3.16 -20.59 7.16
N CYS A 125 2.34 -19.75 7.79
CA CYS A 125 2.57 -19.28 9.16
C CYS A 125 1.60 -19.90 10.18
N ARG A 126 0.55 -20.62 9.74
CA ARG A 126 -0.41 -21.30 10.62
C ARG A 126 -0.07 -22.77 10.75
N THR A 127 0.41 -23.19 11.90
CA THR A 127 0.33 -24.59 12.33
C THR A 127 -0.96 -24.77 13.11
N GLY A 128 -1.75 -25.81 12.75
CA GLY A 128 -3.00 -26.11 13.44
C GLY A 128 -2.79 -26.12 14.96
N SER A 129 -3.75 -25.56 15.69
CA SER A 129 -3.93 -25.55 17.15
C SER A 129 -2.91 -24.86 18.07
N SER A 130 -1.74 -24.43 17.68
CA SER A 130 -0.77 -23.91 18.67
C SER A 130 0.20 -22.81 18.18
N GLY A 131 -0.25 -21.85 17.37
CA GLY A 131 0.55 -20.64 17.13
C GLY A 131 1.30 -20.59 15.79
N ILE A 132 2.08 -19.52 15.61
CA ILE A 132 2.86 -19.25 14.40
C ILE A 132 4.18 -20.02 14.47
N ASP A 133 4.44 -20.91 13.50
CA ASP A 133 5.77 -21.51 13.32
C ASP A 133 6.72 -20.46 12.70
N TRP A 134 7.44 -19.74 13.54
CA TRP A 134 8.32 -18.65 13.12
C TRP A 134 9.45 -19.08 12.18
N ARG A 135 9.94 -20.31 12.26
CA ARG A 135 11.00 -20.78 11.35
C ARG A 135 10.48 -20.91 9.92
N ARG A 136 9.30 -21.50 9.76
CA ARG A 136 8.65 -21.62 8.43
C ARG A 136 8.11 -20.31 7.94
N CYS A 137 7.54 -19.51 8.85
CA CYS A 137 7.01 -18.18 8.53
C CYS A 137 8.13 -17.24 8.06
N ALA A 138 9.26 -17.14 8.76
CA ALA A 138 10.39 -16.31 8.38
C ALA A 138 10.99 -16.75 7.03
N ALA A 139 11.16 -18.05 6.81
CA ALA A 139 11.71 -18.59 5.56
C ALA A 139 10.88 -18.19 4.32
N ARG A 140 9.55 -18.01 4.48
CA ARG A 140 8.67 -17.56 3.39
C ARG A 140 8.46 -16.05 3.38
N SER A 141 8.53 -15.39 4.53
CA SER A 141 8.34 -13.93 4.64
C SER A 141 9.49 -13.14 3.99
N ILE A 142 10.73 -13.63 4.10
CA ILE A 142 11.91 -12.97 3.51
C ILE A 142 11.80 -12.89 1.98
N PRO A 143 11.65 -14.00 1.24
CA PRO A 143 11.53 -13.93 -0.21
C PRO A 143 10.24 -13.22 -0.66
N THR A 144 9.14 -13.36 0.10
CA THR A 144 7.89 -12.66 -0.20
C THR A 144 8.05 -11.14 -0.03
N GLY A 145 8.62 -10.68 1.09
CA GLY A 145 8.87 -9.26 1.33
C GLY A 145 9.83 -8.66 0.30
N PHE A 146 10.88 -9.42 -0.08
CA PHE A 146 11.80 -9.02 -1.13
C PHE A 146 11.10 -8.90 -2.49
N ALA A 147 10.30 -9.90 -2.90
CA ALA A 147 9.56 -9.90 -4.16
C ALA A 147 8.54 -8.74 -4.21
N VAL A 148 7.80 -8.51 -3.11
CA VAL A 148 6.91 -7.36 -2.97
C VAL A 148 7.69 -6.05 -3.08
N GLY A 149 8.86 -5.95 -2.45
CA GLY A 149 9.73 -4.78 -2.56
C GLY A 149 10.19 -4.55 -4.00
N VAL A 150 10.66 -5.58 -4.71
CA VAL A 150 11.08 -5.49 -6.12
C VAL A 150 9.91 -5.01 -6.99
N LEU A 151 8.73 -5.61 -6.87
CA LEU A 151 7.55 -5.20 -7.62
C LEU A 151 7.17 -3.74 -7.30
N THR A 152 7.24 -3.35 -6.04
CA THR A 152 6.99 -1.98 -5.60
C THR A 152 7.97 -0.99 -6.22
N GLY A 153 9.24 -1.29 -6.19
CA GLY A 153 10.29 -0.46 -6.78
C GLY A 153 10.18 -0.38 -8.29
N LEU A 154 9.85 -1.49 -8.94
CA LEU A 154 9.68 -1.59 -10.39
C LEU A 154 8.50 -0.74 -10.87
N PHE A 155 7.39 -0.77 -10.13
CA PHE A 155 6.18 -0.03 -10.50
C PHE A 155 6.13 1.41 -9.95
N GLY A 156 7.02 1.78 -9.04
CA GLY A 156 7.07 3.13 -8.46
C GLY A 156 5.89 3.52 -7.56
N VAL A 157 5.04 2.57 -7.17
CA VAL A 157 3.76 2.82 -6.48
C VAL A 157 3.87 2.68 -4.96
N GLY A 158 4.82 3.28 -4.30
CA GLY A 158 4.84 3.42 -2.83
C GLY A 158 4.56 2.18 -1.96
N GLY A 159 4.50 0.98 -2.52
CA GLY A 159 4.61 -0.34 -1.89
C GLY A 159 3.53 -0.85 -0.95
N GLY A 160 2.65 -0.02 -0.48
CA GLY A 160 1.73 -0.43 0.59
C GLY A 160 0.69 -1.46 0.18
N PHE A 161 0.20 -1.41 -1.04
CA PHE A 161 -0.96 -2.21 -1.44
C PHE A 161 -0.64 -3.70 -1.69
N LEU A 162 0.57 -4.03 -2.17
CA LEU A 162 0.99 -5.42 -2.40
C LEU A 162 1.30 -6.18 -1.10
N ILE A 163 1.59 -5.47 -0.01
CA ILE A 163 1.89 -6.08 1.28
C ILE A 163 0.69 -6.86 1.80
N ILE A 164 -0.53 -6.32 1.69
CA ILE A 164 -1.74 -6.97 2.18
C ILE A 164 -2.04 -8.29 1.45
N PRO A 165 -2.12 -8.34 0.11
CA PRO A 165 -2.27 -9.61 -0.60
C PRO A 165 -1.15 -10.60 -0.28
N ALA A 166 0.08 -10.13 -0.13
CA ALA A 166 1.21 -10.99 0.21
C ALA A 166 1.04 -11.61 1.62
N LEU A 167 0.67 -10.83 2.62
CA LEU A 167 0.43 -11.31 3.98
C LEU A 167 -0.76 -12.28 4.04
N VAL A 168 -1.86 -11.95 3.35
CA VAL A 168 -3.10 -12.75 3.40
C VAL A 168 -2.99 -14.02 2.55
N LEU A 169 -2.57 -13.91 1.28
CA LEU A 169 -2.60 -15.01 0.33
C LEU A 169 -1.38 -15.94 0.46
N LEU A 170 -0.19 -15.38 0.71
CA LEU A 170 1.04 -16.18 0.73
C LEU A 170 1.40 -16.66 2.14
N LEU A 171 1.13 -15.85 3.16
CA LEU A 171 1.47 -16.18 4.55
C LEU A 171 0.27 -16.66 5.38
N GLY A 172 -0.97 -16.45 4.90
CA GLY A 172 -2.20 -16.86 5.59
C GLY A 172 -2.50 -16.06 6.85
N ILE A 173 -2.03 -14.81 6.90
CA ILE A 173 -2.31 -13.90 8.00
C ILE A 173 -3.75 -13.37 7.87
N GLU A 174 -4.45 -13.27 9.00
CA GLU A 174 -5.78 -12.69 9.04
C GLU A 174 -5.80 -11.25 8.52
N MET A 175 -6.84 -10.87 7.77
CA MET A 175 -6.93 -9.56 7.11
C MET A 175 -6.76 -8.39 8.09
N THR A 176 -7.33 -8.47 9.29
CA THR A 176 -7.22 -7.44 10.33
C THR A 176 -5.78 -7.22 10.80
N VAL A 177 -5.03 -8.30 10.99
CA VAL A 177 -3.62 -8.29 11.37
C VAL A 177 -2.75 -7.85 10.18
N ALA A 178 -3.08 -8.30 8.96
CA ALA A 178 -2.39 -7.89 7.74
C ALA A 178 -2.50 -6.38 7.51
N VAL A 179 -3.69 -5.78 7.72
CA VAL A 179 -3.91 -4.33 7.66
C VAL A 179 -3.05 -3.59 8.70
N GLY A 180 -3.06 -4.03 9.95
CA GLY A 180 -2.25 -3.41 11.01
C GLY A 180 -0.74 -3.49 10.72
N THR A 181 -0.29 -4.66 10.29
CA THR A 181 1.13 -4.92 9.97
C THR A 181 1.57 -4.13 8.74
N SER A 182 0.73 -4.06 7.69
CA SER A 182 1.04 -3.29 6.48
C SER A 182 1.19 -1.80 6.76
N LEU A 183 0.37 -1.21 7.63
CA LEU A 183 0.49 0.20 8.02
C LEU A 183 1.87 0.52 8.60
N VAL A 184 2.42 -0.35 9.44
CA VAL A 184 3.78 -0.17 10.00
C VAL A 184 4.84 -0.27 8.92
N VAL A 185 4.73 -1.23 8.01
CA VAL A 185 5.67 -1.37 6.87
C VAL A 185 5.60 -0.14 5.96
N ILE A 186 4.41 0.39 5.71
CA ILE A 186 4.22 1.61 4.92
C ILE A 186 4.90 2.81 5.59
N VAL A 187 4.77 2.97 6.90
CA VAL A 187 5.47 4.04 7.65
C VAL A 187 6.98 3.93 7.44
N ALA A 188 7.55 2.74 7.60
CA ALA A 188 8.98 2.52 7.43
C ALA A 188 9.44 2.81 5.99
N ASN A 189 8.71 2.30 4.99
CA ASN A 189 9.02 2.51 3.58
C ASN A 189 8.83 3.98 3.16
N SER A 190 7.79 4.65 3.67
CA SER A 190 7.54 6.07 3.41
C SER A 190 8.64 6.95 4.01
N ALA A 191 9.10 6.63 5.21
CA ALA A 191 10.21 7.35 5.84
C ALA A 191 11.52 7.17 5.05
N ALA A 192 11.83 5.94 4.61
CA ALA A 192 13.00 5.65 3.78
C ALA A 192 12.91 6.33 2.40
N GLY A 193 11.73 6.30 1.77
CA GLY A 193 11.49 6.96 0.49
C GLY A 193 11.59 8.49 0.59
N LEU A 194 11.04 9.07 1.65
CA LEU A 194 11.11 10.50 1.89
C LEU A 194 12.55 10.99 2.12
N ALA A 195 13.35 10.21 2.85
CA ALA A 195 14.78 10.51 3.04
C ALA A 195 15.57 10.54 1.72
N SER A 196 15.08 9.84 0.68
CA SER A 196 15.70 9.82 -0.65
C SER A 196 15.16 10.90 -1.61
N HIS A 197 14.10 11.64 -1.23
CA HIS A 197 13.40 12.61 -2.09
C HIS A 197 13.15 13.94 -1.38
N THR A 198 14.12 14.43 -0.60
CA THR A 198 13.99 15.67 0.18
C THR A 198 13.86 16.93 -0.68
N ASP A 199 14.42 16.91 -1.89
CA ASP A 199 14.48 18.08 -2.77
C ASP A 199 13.11 18.49 -3.37
N GLY A 200 12.13 17.58 -3.37
CA GLY A 200 10.78 17.83 -3.91
C GLY A 200 9.78 18.43 -2.91
N LEU A 201 10.16 18.67 -1.66
CA LEU A 201 9.26 19.21 -0.64
C LEU A 201 9.09 20.74 -0.70
N GLY A 202 9.69 21.42 -1.68
CA GLY A 202 9.69 22.89 -1.82
C GLY A 202 8.38 23.52 -2.35
N GLY A 203 7.34 22.71 -2.60
CA GLY A 203 6.08 23.16 -3.18
C GLY A 203 5.12 23.86 -2.22
N ASN A 204 3.85 23.88 -2.57
CA ASN A 204 2.79 24.58 -1.83
C ASN A 204 2.48 23.88 -0.48
N TRP A 205 3.18 24.28 0.59
CA TRP A 205 3.01 23.74 1.94
C TRP A 205 1.58 23.83 2.47
N SER A 206 0.81 24.85 2.08
CA SER A 206 -0.59 24.99 2.49
C SER A 206 -1.45 23.87 1.91
N LEU A 207 -1.28 23.53 0.64
CA LEU A 207 -1.97 22.42 -0.02
C LEU A 207 -1.57 21.08 0.59
N THR A 208 -0.27 20.86 0.78
CA THR A 208 0.28 19.66 1.39
C THR A 208 -0.24 19.44 2.80
N ALA A 209 -0.22 20.48 3.64
CA ALA A 209 -0.72 20.42 5.01
C ALA A 209 -2.22 20.15 5.08
N THR A 210 -3.01 20.76 4.19
CA THR A 210 -4.46 20.55 4.11
C THR A 210 -4.78 19.11 3.70
N PHE A 211 -4.13 18.60 2.67
CA PHE A 211 -4.30 17.25 2.19
C PHE A 211 -3.84 16.22 3.23
N ALA A 212 -2.68 16.44 3.87
CA ALA A 212 -2.16 15.58 4.93
C ALA A 212 -3.09 15.57 6.15
N GLY A 213 -3.55 16.73 6.60
CA GLY A 213 -4.48 16.86 7.73
C GLY A 213 -5.79 16.10 7.49
N ALA A 214 -6.36 16.23 6.30
CA ALA A 214 -7.56 15.50 5.91
C ALA A 214 -7.32 13.97 5.86
N ALA A 215 -6.17 13.55 5.31
CA ALA A 215 -5.81 12.13 5.25
C ALA A 215 -5.56 11.53 6.64
N ILE A 216 -4.92 12.27 7.54
CA ILE A 216 -4.71 11.88 8.94
C ILE A 216 -6.06 11.71 9.64
N ALA A 217 -6.94 12.72 9.55
CA ALA A 217 -8.26 12.66 10.18
C ALA A 217 -9.10 11.49 9.63
N GLY A 218 -9.13 11.32 8.31
CA GLY A 218 -9.81 10.20 7.65
C GLY A 218 -9.27 8.83 8.09
N SER A 219 -7.94 8.68 8.13
CA SER A 219 -7.29 7.44 8.55
C SER A 219 -7.57 7.09 10.02
N LEU A 220 -7.52 8.09 10.93
CA LEU A 220 -7.76 7.87 12.35
C LEU A 220 -9.21 7.46 12.63
N VAL A 221 -10.18 8.09 11.97
CA VAL A 221 -11.60 7.75 12.10
C VAL A 221 -11.85 6.36 11.52
N ALA A 222 -11.40 6.11 10.31
CA ALA A 222 -11.64 4.88 9.59
C ALA A 222 -10.97 3.66 10.25
N SER A 223 -9.75 3.82 10.78
CA SER A 223 -9.06 2.72 11.45
C SER A 223 -9.73 2.25 12.74
N ARG A 224 -10.45 3.16 13.44
CA ARG A 224 -11.28 2.78 14.60
C ARG A 224 -12.52 1.99 14.20
N TRP A 225 -13.06 2.28 13.03
CA TRP A 225 -14.23 1.57 12.51
C TRP A 225 -13.88 0.26 11.84
N ALA A 226 -12.67 0.14 11.28
CA ALA A 226 -12.17 -1.07 10.64
C ALA A 226 -12.23 -2.29 11.57
N ASP A 227 -12.04 -2.10 12.88
CA ASP A 227 -12.08 -3.18 13.87
C ASP A 227 -13.51 -3.74 14.10
N ARG A 228 -14.53 -3.00 13.67
CA ARG A 228 -15.96 -3.42 13.71
C ARG A 228 -16.41 -4.08 12.42
N VAL A 229 -15.62 -3.98 11.35
CA VAL A 229 -15.93 -4.56 10.05
C VAL A 229 -15.44 -6.00 10.00
N ASN A 230 -16.27 -6.91 9.51
CA ASN A 230 -15.89 -8.30 9.32
C ASN A 230 -14.69 -8.40 8.34
N ALA A 231 -13.71 -9.22 8.69
CA ALA A 231 -12.48 -9.44 7.91
C ALA A 231 -12.76 -9.81 6.44
N ASP A 232 -13.81 -10.62 6.18
CA ASP A 232 -14.21 -11.01 4.83
C ASP A 232 -14.74 -9.84 4.01
N ARG A 233 -15.52 -8.93 4.62
CA ARG A 233 -15.98 -7.72 3.95
C ARG A 233 -14.82 -6.80 3.62
N LEU A 234 -13.89 -6.63 4.56
CA LEU A 234 -12.70 -5.81 4.37
C LEU A 234 -11.84 -6.34 3.22
N ARG A 235 -11.65 -7.66 3.16
CA ARG A 235 -10.97 -8.37 2.08
C ARG A 235 -11.66 -8.15 0.72
N THR A 236 -12.99 -8.26 0.69
CA THR A 236 -13.78 -8.07 -0.52
C THR A 236 -13.70 -6.62 -1.02
N TRP A 237 -13.85 -5.64 -0.14
CA TRP A 237 -13.70 -4.22 -0.49
C TRP A 237 -12.32 -3.89 -1.02
N PHE A 238 -11.28 -4.43 -0.38
CA PHE A 238 -9.91 -4.27 -0.85
C PHE A 238 -9.74 -4.84 -2.27
N ALA A 239 -10.25 -6.05 -2.52
CA ALA A 239 -10.15 -6.69 -3.82
C ALA A 239 -10.88 -5.89 -4.93
N TYR A 240 -12.07 -5.36 -4.66
CA TYR A 240 -12.77 -4.50 -5.60
C TYR A 240 -12.04 -3.18 -5.87
N LEU A 241 -11.47 -2.55 -4.83
CA LEU A 241 -10.65 -1.35 -5.00
C LEU A 241 -9.45 -1.63 -5.91
N VAL A 242 -8.74 -2.73 -5.66
CA VAL A 242 -7.58 -3.15 -6.47
C VAL A 242 -7.99 -3.43 -7.91
N LEU A 243 -9.14 -4.08 -8.16
CA LEU A 243 -9.68 -4.31 -9.52
C LEU A 243 -10.02 -3.02 -10.23
N ALA A 244 -10.66 -2.07 -9.55
CA ALA A 244 -11.00 -0.77 -10.13
C ALA A 244 -9.75 0.01 -10.57
N VAL A 245 -8.70 0.02 -9.72
CA VAL A 245 -7.43 0.67 -10.05
C VAL A 245 -6.70 -0.08 -11.16
N ALA A 246 -6.70 -1.41 -11.15
CA ALA A 246 -6.11 -2.22 -12.22
C ALA A 246 -6.78 -1.95 -13.58
N GLY A 247 -8.12 -1.86 -13.59
CA GLY A 247 -8.88 -1.51 -14.79
C GLY A 247 -8.50 -0.14 -15.33
N TYR A 248 -8.41 0.86 -14.46
CA TYR A 248 -7.97 2.21 -14.84
C TYR A 248 -6.57 2.22 -15.45
N VAL A 249 -5.60 1.59 -14.78
CA VAL A 249 -4.20 1.52 -15.24
C VAL A 249 -4.07 0.79 -16.57
N LEU A 250 -4.84 -0.29 -16.81
CA LEU A 250 -4.79 -1.02 -18.07
C LEU A 250 -5.44 -0.24 -19.22
N VAL A 251 -6.49 0.52 -18.96
CA VAL A 251 -7.10 1.41 -19.96
C VAL A 251 -6.13 2.52 -20.34
N ASP A 252 -5.47 3.14 -19.36
CA ASP A 252 -4.47 4.18 -19.60
C ASP A 252 -3.27 3.64 -20.39
N ALA A 253 -2.76 2.45 -20.02
CA ALA A 253 -1.71 1.76 -20.76
C ALA A 253 -2.11 1.43 -22.20
N ALA A 254 -3.36 1.01 -22.43
CA ALA A 254 -3.85 0.72 -23.77
C ALA A 254 -3.94 2.00 -24.63
N HIS A 255 -4.35 3.13 -24.05
CA HIS A 255 -4.33 4.42 -24.73
C HIS A 255 -2.92 4.84 -25.13
N THR A 256 -1.95 4.67 -24.24
CA THR A 256 -0.54 5.05 -24.50
C THR A 256 0.13 4.18 -25.57
N ILE A 257 -0.35 2.95 -25.81
CA ILE A 257 0.19 2.04 -26.84
C ILE A 257 -0.41 2.37 -28.23
N VAL A 258 -1.63 2.93 -28.27
CA VAL A 258 -2.37 3.19 -29.54
C VAL A 258 -2.11 4.60 -30.09
N THR A 259 -1.68 5.53 -29.25
CA THR A 259 -1.28 6.91 -29.62
C THR A 259 0.20 7.05 -29.83
#